data_d5bca51a664f6f8067dd024aaaff5a6c
#
_entry.id   d5bca51a664f6f8067dd024aaaff5a6c
#
_cell.length_a   1.000
_cell.length_b   1.000
_cell.length_c   1.000
_cell.angle_alpha   90.00
_cell.angle_beta   90.00
_cell.angle_gamma   90.00
#
_symmetry.space_group_name_H-M   'P 1'
#
loop_
_entity.id
_entity.type
_entity.pdbx_description
1 polymer ?
#
loop_
_entity_poly.entity_id
_entity_poly.type
_entity_poly.pdbx_seq_one_letter_code
_entity_poly.pdbx_strand_id
1 'polypeptide(L)'
;MKSTEARLAYARAQYEKMKEAMPSRAISEIDFIQAESDYHSAIANLQNARAQLNTAQTNLNYCYIKAPFDGRVSRNLVDLQNFVGGAVQPVTLATMYKDKYMYAYFNMAYAEFEQIPPVTNPLVSKDSALALTVINAADTSRYWKGELDYTSPNVDLQTGTVTVRAILENPKEELLSGMYVKIRLPYKVVKDALLIPEASIGTGQAGRYVYLVDENNRVVQQTVKVGVLSNDGMREIVSGVTPDDRYVVEALMNVRPGMTVKPVREKTKR
;
A
#
# COMPACT_ATOMS: atom_id res chain seq x y z
N MET A 1 -13.44 5.53 -47.57
CA MET A 1 -14.44 5.95 -46.60
C MET A 1 -15.43 6.97 -47.17
N LYS A 2 -15.05 8.14 -47.65
CA LYS A 2 -15.97 9.13 -48.24
C LYS A 2 -16.82 8.58 -49.39
N SER A 3 -16.26 7.74 -50.27
CA SER A 3 -17.01 7.12 -51.39
C SER A 3 -18.06 6.10 -50.88
N THR A 4 -17.77 5.35 -49.82
CA THR A 4 -18.73 4.39 -49.24
C THR A 4 -19.85 5.12 -48.48
N GLU A 5 -19.57 6.25 -47.87
CA GLU A 5 -20.57 7.13 -47.25
C GLU A 5 -21.53 7.72 -48.29
N ALA A 6 -21.00 8.20 -49.40
CA ALA A 6 -21.82 8.71 -50.51
C ALA A 6 -22.71 7.61 -51.11
N ARG A 7 -22.18 6.39 -51.26
CA ARG A 7 -22.94 5.24 -51.75
C ARG A 7 -24.06 4.83 -50.79
N LEU A 8 -23.79 4.87 -49.49
CA LEU A 8 -24.83 4.60 -48.48
C LEU A 8 -25.92 5.66 -48.51
N ALA A 9 -25.57 6.94 -48.64
CA ALA A 9 -26.52 8.03 -48.72
C ALA A 9 -27.44 7.87 -49.94
N TYR A 10 -26.87 7.47 -51.11
CA TYR A 10 -27.65 7.18 -52.32
C TYR A 10 -28.58 5.98 -52.11
N ALA A 11 -28.07 4.83 -51.65
CA ALA A 11 -28.85 3.64 -51.44
C ALA A 11 -29.98 3.84 -50.43
N ARG A 12 -29.71 4.62 -49.39
CA ARG A 12 -30.71 5.03 -48.42
C ARG A 12 -31.83 5.86 -49.00
N ALA A 13 -31.48 6.87 -49.79
CA ALA A 13 -32.48 7.73 -50.43
C ALA A 13 -33.35 6.94 -51.42
N GLN A 14 -32.76 5.98 -52.14
CA GLN A 14 -33.48 5.11 -53.04
C GLN A 14 -34.45 4.18 -52.27
N TYR A 15 -34.00 3.53 -51.21
CA TYR A 15 -34.82 2.70 -50.33
C TYR A 15 -35.98 3.48 -49.72
N GLU A 16 -35.74 4.68 -49.15
CA GLU A 16 -36.76 5.53 -48.56
C GLU A 16 -37.86 5.92 -49.58
N LYS A 17 -37.46 6.34 -50.82
CA LYS A 17 -38.41 6.63 -51.89
C LYS A 17 -39.24 5.42 -52.32
N MET A 18 -38.62 4.24 -52.42
CA MET A 18 -39.34 3.00 -52.76
C MET A 18 -40.33 2.61 -51.66
N LYS A 19 -39.91 2.78 -50.39
CA LYS A 19 -40.74 2.52 -49.22
C LYS A 19 -41.99 3.42 -49.17
N GLU A 20 -41.85 4.71 -49.53
CA GLU A 20 -42.97 5.65 -49.63
C GLU A 20 -43.91 5.32 -50.78
N ALA A 21 -43.40 4.77 -51.88
CA ALA A 21 -44.23 4.40 -53.08
C ALA A 21 -44.94 3.03 -52.96
N MET A 22 -44.51 2.16 -52.07
CA MET A 22 -45.11 0.82 -51.86
C MET A 22 -46.62 0.83 -51.57
N PRO A 23 -47.16 1.71 -50.70
CA PRO A 23 -48.59 1.71 -50.38
C PRO A 23 -49.50 2.04 -51.62
N SER A 24 -48.98 2.79 -52.60
CA SER A 24 -49.69 3.20 -53.82
C SER A 24 -49.66 2.12 -54.94
N ARG A 25 -48.99 0.99 -54.71
CA ARG A 25 -48.70 -0.05 -55.69
C ARG A 25 -48.03 0.48 -56.99
N ALA A 26 -47.33 1.59 -56.91
CA ALA A 26 -46.63 2.23 -57.98
C ALA A 26 -45.30 1.55 -58.39
N ILE A 27 -44.84 0.62 -57.58
CA ILE A 27 -43.59 -0.11 -57.78
C ILE A 27 -43.78 -1.61 -57.57
N SER A 28 -42.87 -2.40 -58.14
CA SER A 28 -42.82 -3.84 -57.93
C SER A 28 -42.30 -4.21 -56.61
N GLU A 29 -42.79 -5.24 -55.95
CA GLU A 29 -42.29 -5.79 -54.72
C GLU A 29 -40.81 -6.24 -54.84
N ILE A 30 -40.45 -6.77 -56.04
CA ILE A 30 -39.08 -7.18 -56.37
C ILE A 30 -38.15 -5.98 -56.37
N ASP A 31 -38.55 -4.83 -56.90
CA ASP A 31 -37.76 -3.62 -56.96
C ASP A 31 -37.52 -3.04 -55.53
N PHE A 32 -38.51 -3.14 -54.63
CA PHE A 32 -38.39 -2.75 -53.25
C PHE A 32 -37.39 -3.64 -52.50
N ILE A 33 -37.51 -4.98 -52.62
CA ILE A 33 -36.58 -5.93 -52.00
C ILE A 33 -35.15 -5.69 -52.48
N GLN A 34 -34.99 -5.37 -53.78
CA GLN A 34 -33.67 -5.04 -54.33
C GLN A 34 -33.09 -3.77 -53.70
N ALA A 35 -33.88 -2.70 -53.57
CA ALA A 35 -33.45 -1.45 -52.95
C ALA A 35 -33.13 -1.63 -51.48
N GLU A 36 -33.88 -2.47 -50.75
CA GLU A 36 -33.58 -2.83 -49.33
C GLU A 36 -32.26 -3.60 -49.21
N SER A 37 -32.04 -4.59 -50.11
CA SER A 37 -30.79 -5.35 -50.16
C SER A 37 -29.58 -4.47 -50.47
N ASP A 38 -29.73 -3.54 -51.43
CA ASP A 38 -28.68 -2.59 -51.78
C ASP A 38 -28.36 -1.63 -50.62
N TYR A 39 -29.37 -1.17 -49.87
CA TYR A 39 -29.20 -0.35 -48.69
C TYR A 39 -28.45 -1.12 -47.59
N HIS A 40 -28.84 -2.34 -47.24
CA HIS A 40 -28.14 -3.17 -46.26
C HIS A 40 -26.71 -3.52 -46.69
N SER A 41 -26.50 -3.80 -48.00
CA SER A 41 -25.17 -4.00 -48.55
C SER A 41 -24.28 -2.76 -48.43
N ALA A 42 -24.85 -1.57 -48.68
CA ALA A 42 -24.09 -0.32 -48.48
C ALA A 42 -23.73 -0.03 -47.02
N ILE A 43 -24.61 -0.41 -46.05
CA ILE A 43 -24.30 -0.34 -44.62
C ILE A 43 -23.13 -1.25 -44.30
N ALA A 44 -23.18 -2.51 -44.74
CA ALA A 44 -22.10 -3.48 -44.46
C ALA A 44 -20.75 -3.03 -45.05
N ASN A 45 -20.79 -2.48 -46.28
CA ASN A 45 -19.60 -1.93 -46.96
C ASN A 45 -19.00 -0.73 -46.17
N LEU A 46 -19.84 0.15 -45.61
CA LEU A 46 -19.37 1.26 -44.77
C LEU A 46 -18.75 0.73 -43.46
N GLN A 47 -19.37 -0.28 -42.85
CA GLN A 47 -18.80 -0.90 -41.60
C GLN A 47 -17.45 -1.53 -41.89
N ASN A 48 -17.30 -2.25 -43.00
CA ASN A 48 -16.03 -2.82 -43.43
C ASN A 48 -14.95 -1.75 -43.67
N ALA A 49 -15.30 -0.65 -44.33
CA ALA A 49 -14.38 0.46 -44.57
C ALA A 49 -13.96 1.16 -43.27
N ARG A 50 -14.87 1.27 -42.28
CA ARG A 50 -14.57 1.77 -40.95
C ARG A 50 -13.62 0.84 -40.15
N ALA A 51 -13.85 -0.46 -40.21
CA ALA A 51 -12.98 -1.46 -39.58
C ALA A 51 -11.56 -1.40 -40.17
N GLN A 52 -11.42 -1.30 -41.48
CA GLN A 52 -10.13 -1.14 -42.17
C GLN A 52 -9.42 0.16 -41.76
N LEU A 53 -10.14 1.29 -41.66
CA LEU A 53 -9.59 2.55 -41.19
C LEU A 53 -9.09 2.43 -39.75
N ASN A 54 -9.87 1.81 -38.87
CA ASN A 54 -9.49 1.60 -37.46
C ASN A 54 -8.22 0.75 -37.32
N THR A 55 -8.14 -0.33 -38.13
CA THR A 55 -6.94 -1.18 -38.20
C THR A 55 -5.71 -0.38 -38.66
N ALA A 56 -5.85 0.41 -39.74
CA ALA A 56 -4.75 1.24 -40.23
C ALA A 56 -4.34 2.31 -39.20
N GLN A 57 -5.30 2.90 -38.50
CA GLN A 57 -5.05 3.87 -37.42
C GLN A 57 -4.33 3.24 -36.22
N THR A 58 -4.74 2.02 -35.85
CA THR A 58 -4.08 1.26 -34.77
C THR A 58 -2.63 0.93 -35.15
N ASN A 59 -2.40 0.49 -36.38
CA ASN A 59 -1.05 0.22 -36.87
C ASN A 59 -0.17 1.47 -36.88
N LEU A 60 -0.73 2.62 -37.27
CA LEU A 60 -0.04 3.90 -37.20
C LEU A 60 0.29 4.29 -35.74
N ASN A 61 -0.64 4.08 -34.81
CA ASN A 61 -0.43 4.37 -33.41
C ASN A 61 0.69 3.51 -32.81
N TYR A 62 0.87 2.28 -33.27
CA TYR A 62 1.98 1.43 -32.85
C TYR A 62 3.36 1.94 -33.28
N CYS A 63 3.43 2.81 -34.31
CA CYS A 63 4.67 3.47 -34.68
C CYS A 63 5.12 4.54 -33.68
N TYR A 64 4.23 4.97 -32.77
CA TYR A 64 4.48 5.99 -31.76
C TYR A 64 4.29 5.42 -30.37
N ILE A 65 5.38 4.97 -29.75
CA ILE A 65 5.36 4.43 -28.40
C ILE A 65 5.30 5.61 -27.41
N LYS A 66 4.22 5.70 -26.67
CA LYS A 66 3.98 6.74 -25.65
C LYS A 66 4.06 6.17 -24.26
N ALA A 67 4.50 6.99 -23.31
CA ALA A 67 4.45 6.67 -21.90
C ALA A 67 2.99 6.43 -21.45
N PRO A 68 2.68 5.31 -20.78
CA PRO A 68 1.32 5.01 -20.32
C PRO A 68 0.90 5.84 -19.10
N PHE A 69 1.83 6.43 -18.37
CA PHE A 69 1.62 7.27 -17.19
C PHE A 69 2.78 8.24 -16.98
N ASP A 70 2.59 9.23 -16.11
CA ASP A 70 3.64 10.15 -15.70
C ASP A 70 4.58 9.47 -14.71
N GLY A 71 5.90 9.54 -14.95
CA GLY A 71 6.90 8.89 -14.13
C GLY A 71 8.30 9.01 -14.71
N ARG A 72 9.26 8.32 -14.09
CA ARG A 72 10.64 8.25 -14.57
C ARG A 72 10.85 7.06 -15.48
N VAL A 73 11.59 7.27 -16.55
CA VAL A 73 11.99 6.23 -17.48
C VAL A 73 13.44 5.81 -17.14
N SER A 74 13.68 4.49 -17.11
CA SER A 74 15.03 3.96 -17.00
C SER A 74 15.83 4.21 -18.28
N ARG A 75 17.08 3.76 -18.31
CA ARG A 75 17.86 3.74 -19.55
C ARG A 75 17.13 2.90 -20.61
N ASN A 76 17.32 3.24 -21.87
CA ASN A 76 16.96 2.39 -22.98
C ASN A 76 17.73 1.04 -22.92
N LEU A 77 17.03 -0.03 -23.18
CA LEU A 77 17.59 -1.40 -23.23
C LEU A 77 17.88 -1.84 -24.66
N VAL A 78 17.44 -1.06 -25.63
CA VAL A 78 17.60 -1.32 -27.07
C VAL A 78 18.13 -0.07 -27.74
N ASP A 79 19.15 -0.23 -28.59
CA ASP A 79 19.74 0.87 -29.30
C ASP A 79 18.99 1.22 -30.59
N LEU A 80 19.25 2.42 -31.11
CA LEU A 80 18.71 2.85 -32.39
C LEU A 80 19.13 1.87 -33.51
N GLN A 81 18.22 1.63 -34.46
CA GLN A 81 18.37 0.72 -35.57
C GLN A 81 18.29 -0.78 -35.24
N ASN A 82 18.17 -1.15 -33.97
CA ASN A 82 17.88 -2.53 -33.63
C ASN A 82 16.44 -2.87 -34.02
N PHE A 83 16.25 -4.07 -34.56
CA PHE A 83 14.93 -4.59 -34.83
C PHE A 83 14.25 -4.93 -33.50
N VAL A 84 13.07 -4.34 -33.27
CA VAL A 84 12.21 -4.60 -32.11
C VAL A 84 10.85 -5.05 -32.60
N GLY A 85 10.37 -6.13 -32.05
CA GLY A 85 9.08 -6.70 -32.40
C GLY A 85 9.20 -8.13 -32.92
N GLY A 86 8.09 -8.75 -33.09
CA GLY A 86 7.94 -10.15 -33.47
C GLY A 86 6.94 -10.84 -32.56
N ALA A 87 6.14 -11.72 -33.15
CA ALA A 87 5.07 -12.43 -32.44
C ALA A 87 5.59 -13.43 -31.38
N VAL A 88 6.89 -13.72 -31.35
CA VAL A 88 7.45 -14.84 -30.58
C VAL A 88 8.02 -14.42 -29.22
N GLN A 89 8.62 -13.24 -29.09
CA GLN A 89 9.12 -12.75 -27.79
C GLN A 89 8.97 -11.23 -27.68
N PRO A 90 8.29 -10.75 -26.63
CA PRO A 90 8.19 -9.32 -26.36
C PRO A 90 9.55 -8.76 -25.95
N VAL A 91 9.94 -7.62 -26.54
CA VAL A 91 11.18 -6.92 -26.26
C VAL A 91 10.88 -5.75 -25.32
N THR A 92 11.58 -5.70 -24.17
CA THR A 92 11.50 -4.57 -23.25
C THR A 92 12.36 -3.43 -23.76
N LEU A 93 11.77 -2.28 -24.07
CA LEU A 93 12.49 -1.11 -24.56
C LEU A 93 13.09 -0.27 -23.43
N ALA A 94 12.30 -0.04 -22.39
CA ALA A 94 12.67 0.67 -21.17
C ALA A 94 11.69 0.33 -20.06
N THR A 95 12.06 0.57 -18.82
CA THR A 95 11.20 0.41 -17.66
C THR A 95 10.75 1.78 -17.16
N MET A 96 9.48 1.92 -16.85
CA MET A 96 8.94 3.14 -16.26
C MET A 96 8.58 2.93 -14.79
N TYR A 97 8.89 3.92 -13.96
CA TYR A 97 8.61 3.94 -12.53
C TYR A 97 7.67 5.09 -12.20
N LYS A 98 6.64 4.78 -11.42
CA LYS A 98 5.74 5.79 -10.86
C LYS A 98 6.16 6.06 -9.42
N ASP A 99 7.02 7.05 -9.22
CA ASP A 99 7.74 7.26 -7.97
C ASP A 99 7.04 8.22 -7.01
N LYS A 100 5.94 8.83 -7.42
CA LYS A 100 5.20 9.80 -6.59
C LYS A 100 4.63 9.18 -5.32
N TYR A 101 4.23 7.92 -5.40
CA TYR A 101 3.78 7.11 -4.28
C TYR A 101 4.57 5.81 -4.25
N MET A 102 5.03 5.43 -3.06
CA MET A 102 5.79 4.20 -2.85
C MET A 102 5.02 3.27 -1.93
N TYR A 103 5.19 1.99 -2.13
CA TYR A 103 4.62 0.96 -1.27
C TYR A 103 5.71 0.28 -0.47
N ALA A 104 5.54 0.24 0.84
CA ALA A 104 6.39 -0.53 1.74
C ALA A 104 5.65 -1.80 2.16
N TYR A 105 6.20 -2.96 1.80
CA TYR A 105 5.69 -4.27 2.18
C TYR A 105 6.47 -4.79 3.37
N PHE A 106 5.77 -5.34 4.35
CA PHE A 106 6.37 -5.99 5.49
C PHE A 106 5.48 -7.11 6.02
N ASN A 107 6.10 -8.07 6.70
CA ASN A 107 5.41 -9.17 7.32
C ASN A 107 5.35 -8.95 8.83
N MET A 108 4.20 -9.24 9.41
CA MET A 108 3.93 -9.11 10.84
C MET A 108 3.39 -10.42 11.38
N ALA A 109 3.81 -10.82 12.57
CA ALA A 109 3.26 -12.00 13.22
C ALA A 109 1.73 -11.85 13.44
N TYR A 110 0.97 -12.93 13.22
CA TYR A 110 -0.49 -12.88 13.32
C TYR A 110 -0.98 -12.39 14.70
N ALA A 111 -0.30 -12.81 15.78
CA ALA A 111 -0.63 -12.38 17.14
C ALA A 111 -0.44 -10.87 17.39
N GLU A 112 0.49 -10.23 16.69
CA GLU A 112 0.67 -8.78 16.72
C GLU A 112 -0.36 -8.07 15.84
N PHE A 113 -0.67 -8.69 14.70
CA PHE A 113 -1.66 -8.19 13.75
C PHE A 113 -3.07 -8.09 14.37
N GLU A 114 -3.49 -9.06 15.20
CA GLU A 114 -4.78 -9.02 15.91
C GLU A 114 -4.93 -7.82 16.85
N GLN A 115 -3.82 -7.19 17.26
CA GLN A 115 -3.85 -6.02 18.13
C GLN A 115 -4.00 -4.70 17.36
N ILE A 116 -3.95 -4.74 16.03
CA ILE A 116 -4.09 -3.56 15.17
C ILE A 116 -5.58 -3.32 14.88
N PRO A 117 -6.05 -2.06 14.93
CA PRO A 117 -7.39 -1.73 14.46
C PRO A 117 -7.59 -2.16 12.99
N PRO A 118 -8.83 -2.47 12.57
CA PRO A 118 -9.12 -2.81 11.19
C PRO A 118 -8.55 -1.77 10.21
N VAL A 119 -7.76 -2.23 9.26
CA VAL A 119 -7.12 -1.35 8.27
C VAL A 119 -8.14 -0.92 7.24
N THR A 120 -8.38 0.37 7.19
CA THR A 120 -9.21 1.02 6.16
C THR A 120 -8.29 1.66 5.12
N ASN A 121 -8.61 1.48 3.84
CA ASN A 121 -7.83 2.10 2.77
C ASN A 121 -7.85 3.63 2.92
N PRO A 122 -6.72 4.31 3.13
CA PRO A 122 -6.66 5.76 3.36
C PRO A 122 -7.11 6.58 2.15
N LEU A 123 -7.14 5.98 0.95
CA LEU A 123 -7.71 6.61 -0.25
C LEU A 123 -9.25 6.66 -0.19
N VAL A 124 -9.88 5.87 0.68
CA VAL A 124 -11.34 5.81 0.86
C VAL A 124 -11.76 6.55 2.13
N SER A 125 -10.99 6.44 3.22
CA SER A 125 -11.29 7.12 4.50
C SER A 125 -10.00 7.54 5.20
N LYS A 126 -9.76 8.84 5.31
CA LYS A 126 -8.58 9.40 6.00
C LYS A 126 -8.69 9.31 7.54
N ASP A 127 -9.89 9.23 8.07
CA ASP A 127 -10.13 9.31 9.53
C ASP A 127 -9.76 8.04 10.30
N SER A 128 -9.53 6.92 9.61
CA SER A 128 -9.21 5.61 10.21
C SER A 128 -7.92 5.00 9.69
N ALA A 129 -7.11 5.76 8.96
CA ALA A 129 -5.81 5.29 8.50
C ALA A 129 -4.82 5.20 9.65
N LEU A 130 -4.22 4.03 9.85
CA LEU A 130 -3.18 3.84 10.85
C LEU A 130 -1.85 4.41 10.33
N ALA A 131 -1.44 5.54 10.89
CA ALA A 131 -0.20 6.21 10.54
C ALA A 131 1.02 5.42 11.04
N LEU A 132 2.04 5.34 10.21
CA LEU A 132 3.30 4.69 10.53
C LEU A 132 4.50 5.54 10.10
N THR A 133 5.67 5.19 10.63
CA THR A 133 6.93 5.81 10.23
C THR A 133 7.82 4.78 9.54
N VAL A 134 8.26 5.10 8.34
CA VAL A 134 9.24 4.33 7.58
C VAL A 134 10.60 4.99 7.74
N ILE A 135 11.59 4.22 8.17
CA ILE A 135 12.92 4.70 8.51
C ILE A 135 13.91 4.04 7.57
N ASN A 136 14.84 4.81 7.02
CA ASN A 136 15.93 4.25 6.22
C ASN A 136 16.78 3.31 7.11
N ALA A 137 17.01 2.09 6.65
CA ALA A 137 17.77 1.11 7.42
C ALA A 137 19.27 1.48 7.52
N ALA A 138 19.81 2.20 6.54
CA ALA A 138 21.21 2.63 6.51
C ALA A 138 21.43 3.96 7.25
N ASP A 139 20.42 4.85 7.28
CA ASP A 139 20.48 6.15 7.92
C ASP A 139 19.18 6.41 8.69
N THR A 140 19.20 6.15 9.98
CA THR A 140 18.03 6.26 10.87
C THR A 140 17.55 7.71 11.09
N SER A 141 18.32 8.70 10.67
CA SER A 141 17.90 10.12 10.70
C SER A 141 16.89 10.44 9.61
N ARG A 142 16.85 9.64 8.53
CA ARG A 142 15.93 9.80 7.41
C ARG A 142 14.69 8.94 7.62
N TYR A 143 13.56 9.59 7.69
CA TYR A 143 12.27 8.92 7.87
C TYR A 143 11.17 9.56 7.02
N TRP A 144 10.17 8.77 6.72
CA TRP A 144 8.98 9.16 5.96
C TRP A 144 7.73 8.71 6.71
N LYS A 145 6.69 9.51 6.60
CA LYS A 145 5.38 9.14 7.13
C LYS A 145 4.62 8.35 6.07
N GLY A 146 3.91 7.34 6.51
CA GLY A 146 3.06 6.51 5.67
C GLY A 146 1.81 6.09 6.40
N GLU A 147 0.91 5.46 5.69
CA GLU A 147 -0.35 4.98 6.19
C GLU A 147 -0.57 3.53 5.73
N LEU A 148 -1.12 2.69 6.59
CA LEU A 148 -1.50 1.34 6.18
C LEU A 148 -2.64 1.40 5.17
N ASP A 149 -2.49 0.75 4.03
CA ASP A 149 -3.49 0.75 2.97
C ASP A 149 -4.00 -0.65 2.59
N TYR A 150 -3.26 -1.69 2.98
CA TYR A 150 -3.63 -3.05 2.64
C TYR A 150 -3.07 -4.05 3.64
N THR A 151 -3.87 -5.07 3.93
CA THR A 151 -3.47 -6.29 4.66
C THR A 151 -3.87 -7.52 3.87
N SER A 152 -3.01 -8.53 3.83
CA SER A 152 -3.35 -9.81 3.21
C SER A 152 -4.53 -10.45 3.94
N PRO A 153 -5.53 -11.00 3.21
CA PRO A 153 -6.61 -11.76 3.82
C PRO A 153 -6.17 -13.15 4.31
N ASN A 154 -4.96 -13.57 3.98
CA ASN A 154 -4.41 -14.87 4.30
C ASN A 154 -3.19 -14.74 5.21
N VAL A 155 -3.06 -15.68 6.16
CA VAL A 155 -1.86 -15.90 6.96
C VAL A 155 -0.95 -16.86 6.18
N ASP A 156 0.32 -16.54 6.07
CA ASP A 156 1.31 -17.47 5.54
C ASP A 156 1.52 -18.61 6.55
N LEU A 157 1.17 -19.84 6.15
CA LEU A 157 1.21 -21.02 7.01
C LEU A 157 2.63 -21.45 7.38
N GLN A 158 3.64 -21.07 6.62
CA GLN A 158 5.03 -21.45 6.90
C GLN A 158 5.66 -20.53 7.95
N THR A 159 5.29 -19.26 7.94
CA THR A 159 5.89 -18.25 8.82
C THR A 159 4.95 -17.77 9.92
N GLY A 160 3.64 -18.04 9.83
CA GLY A 160 2.62 -17.54 10.75
C GLY A 160 2.45 -16.01 10.67
N THR A 161 2.80 -15.41 9.53
CA THR A 161 2.77 -13.96 9.35
C THR A 161 1.69 -13.50 8.37
N VAL A 162 1.26 -12.25 8.54
CA VAL A 162 0.38 -11.53 7.61
C VAL A 162 1.21 -10.51 6.85
N THR A 163 1.06 -10.46 5.55
CA THR A 163 1.69 -9.41 4.73
C THR A 163 0.85 -8.14 4.81
N VAL A 164 1.53 -7.07 5.16
CA VAL A 164 0.95 -5.73 5.33
C VAL A 164 1.63 -4.77 4.37
N ARG A 165 0.89 -3.80 3.86
CA ARG A 165 1.39 -2.77 2.95
C ARG A 165 1.07 -1.39 3.49
N ALA A 166 2.04 -0.51 3.39
CA ALA A 166 1.88 0.91 3.64
C ALA A 166 2.09 1.70 2.35
N ILE A 167 1.33 2.78 2.20
CA ILE A 167 1.53 3.77 1.15
C ILE A 167 2.27 4.98 1.72
N LEU A 168 3.23 5.49 0.96
CA LEU A 168 4.05 6.65 1.31
C LEU A 168 4.06 7.65 0.17
N GLU A 169 3.97 8.92 0.50
CA GLU A 169 4.25 9.99 -0.46
C GLU A 169 5.76 10.17 -0.63
N ASN A 170 6.20 10.32 -1.86
CA ASN A 170 7.61 10.48 -2.23
C ASN A 170 7.84 11.75 -3.11
N PRO A 171 7.46 12.94 -2.62
CA PRO A 171 7.51 14.16 -3.43
C PRO A 171 8.93 14.60 -3.81
N LYS A 172 9.93 14.19 -3.05
CA LYS A 172 11.35 14.48 -3.29
C LYS A 172 12.09 13.37 -4.04
N GLU A 173 11.38 12.29 -4.40
CA GLU A 173 11.93 11.11 -5.08
C GLU A 173 13.15 10.48 -4.37
N GLU A 174 13.18 10.59 -3.04
CA GLU A 174 14.26 10.05 -2.20
C GLU A 174 14.13 8.54 -1.96
N LEU A 175 12.90 8.01 -2.03
CA LEU A 175 12.63 6.58 -1.94
C LEU A 175 12.78 5.94 -3.31
N LEU A 176 13.54 4.87 -3.36
CA LEU A 176 13.73 4.07 -4.56
C LEU A 176 13.13 2.68 -4.37
N SER A 177 12.58 2.11 -5.45
CA SER A 177 12.11 0.73 -5.44
C SER A 177 13.27 -0.23 -5.14
N GLY A 178 13.04 -1.18 -4.23
CA GLY A 178 14.05 -2.12 -3.75
C GLY A 178 14.86 -1.67 -2.55
N MET A 179 14.62 -0.47 -2.00
CA MET A 179 15.26 -0.04 -0.75
C MET A 179 14.77 -0.88 0.44
N TYR A 180 15.72 -1.25 1.31
CA TYR A 180 15.39 -1.85 2.58
C TYR A 180 15.10 -0.78 3.63
N VAL A 181 13.95 -0.90 4.29
CA VAL A 181 13.46 0.08 5.26
C VAL A 181 13.03 -0.60 6.56
N LYS A 182 13.07 0.13 7.67
CA LYS A 182 12.49 -0.28 8.96
C LYS A 182 11.15 0.43 9.13
N ILE A 183 10.15 -0.30 9.59
CA ILE A 183 8.81 0.24 9.81
C ILE A 183 8.54 0.31 11.30
N ARG A 184 8.11 1.47 11.76
CA ARG A 184 7.62 1.70 13.11
C ARG A 184 6.13 1.95 13.04
N LEU A 185 5.36 1.00 13.54
CA LEU A 185 3.91 1.03 13.56
C LEU A 185 3.43 1.18 15.02
N PRO A 186 2.95 2.36 15.44
CA PRO A 186 2.32 2.52 16.74
C PRO A 186 0.88 1.98 16.66
N TYR A 187 0.61 0.86 17.29
CA TYR A 187 -0.70 0.21 17.24
C TYR A 187 -1.51 0.33 18.53
N LYS A 188 -0.85 0.70 19.65
CA LYS A 188 -1.50 0.84 20.94
C LYS A 188 -0.92 2.00 21.74
N VAL A 189 -1.77 2.81 22.31
CA VAL A 189 -1.41 3.83 23.29
C VAL A 189 -1.98 3.40 24.63
N VAL A 190 -1.11 3.18 25.61
CA VAL A 190 -1.50 2.89 26.99
C VAL A 190 -1.41 4.20 27.76
N LYS A 191 -2.57 4.75 28.16
CA LYS A 191 -2.62 5.95 29.00
C LYS A 191 -2.20 5.56 30.42
N ASP A 192 -1.48 6.46 31.08
CA ASP A 192 -1.05 6.31 32.49
C ASP A 192 -0.23 5.04 32.76
N ALA A 193 0.56 4.59 31.77
CA ALA A 193 1.44 3.45 31.92
C ALA A 193 2.55 3.76 32.94
N LEU A 194 2.75 2.85 33.91
CA LEU A 194 3.89 2.90 34.80
C LEU A 194 5.14 2.41 34.07
N LEU A 195 6.12 3.27 33.93
CA LEU A 195 7.38 2.96 33.26
C LEU A 195 8.53 2.95 34.24
N ILE A 196 9.30 1.87 34.25
CA ILE A 196 10.50 1.71 35.09
C ILE A 196 11.68 1.38 34.17
N PRO A 197 12.90 1.92 34.42
CA PRO A 197 14.08 1.53 33.66
C PRO A 197 14.29 0.02 33.69
N GLU A 198 14.55 -0.62 32.53
CA GLU A 198 14.80 -2.07 32.47
C GLU A 198 15.92 -2.51 33.39
N ALA A 199 16.93 -1.65 33.60
CA ALA A 199 18.04 -1.88 34.52
C ALA A 199 17.62 -1.99 36.00
N SER A 200 16.43 -1.49 36.37
CA SER A 200 15.86 -1.57 37.71
C SER A 200 15.04 -2.81 37.99
N ILE A 201 14.86 -3.67 36.95
CA ILE A 201 14.04 -4.87 37.03
C ILE A 201 14.93 -6.10 37.10
N GLY A 202 14.86 -6.82 38.22
CA GLY A 202 15.58 -8.07 38.44
C GLY A 202 14.83 -9.27 37.85
N THR A 203 15.56 -10.37 37.63
CA THR A 203 15.01 -11.66 37.27
C THR A 203 15.34 -12.68 38.33
N GLY A 204 14.32 -13.39 38.82
CA GLY A 204 14.46 -14.43 39.85
C GLY A 204 13.69 -15.69 39.47
N GLN A 205 13.72 -16.69 40.37
CA GLN A 205 12.99 -17.95 40.12
C GLN A 205 11.48 -17.77 40.04
N ALA A 206 10.93 -16.79 40.77
CA ALA A 206 9.50 -16.47 40.76
C ALA A 206 9.08 -15.50 39.62
N GLY A 207 10.00 -15.13 38.70
CA GLY A 207 9.76 -14.21 37.61
C GLY A 207 10.50 -12.86 37.78
N ARG A 208 9.94 -11.81 37.14
CA ARG A 208 10.49 -10.46 37.22
C ARG A 208 10.12 -9.82 38.52
N TYR A 209 11.03 -9.03 39.10
CA TYR A 209 10.82 -8.33 40.36
C TYR A 209 11.47 -6.95 40.38
N VAL A 210 10.98 -6.11 41.26
CA VAL A 210 11.54 -4.78 41.56
C VAL A 210 11.81 -4.72 43.09
N TYR A 211 12.85 -4.03 43.50
CA TYR A 211 13.06 -3.72 44.91
C TYR A 211 12.32 -2.43 45.27
N LEU A 212 11.28 -2.55 46.09
CA LEU A 212 10.57 -1.43 46.70
C LEU A 212 11.22 -1.02 48.00
N VAL A 213 11.04 0.23 48.39
CA VAL A 213 11.50 0.77 49.70
C VAL A 213 10.27 1.16 50.48
N ASP A 214 10.04 0.47 51.61
CA ASP A 214 8.92 0.71 52.51
C ASP A 214 9.06 2.05 53.31
N GLU A 215 8.06 2.35 54.13
CA GLU A 215 8.05 3.55 54.98
C GLU A 215 9.18 3.57 56.01
N ASN A 216 9.67 2.38 56.42
CA ASN A 216 10.77 2.20 57.37
C ASN A 216 12.13 2.19 56.68
N ASN A 217 12.20 2.55 55.39
CA ASN A 217 13.38 2.48 54.52
C ASN A 217 13.99 1.08 54.40
N ARG A 218 13.19 0.03 54.51
CA ARG A 218 13.62 -1.35 54.26
C ARG A 218 13.28 -1.77 52.82
N VAL A 219 14.18 -2.56 52.28
CA VAL A 219 14.00 -3.10 50.91
C VAL A 219 13.11 -4.31 50.97
N VAL A 220 12.08 -4.30 50.13
CA VAL A 220 11.14 -5.41 49.89
C VAL A 220 11.20 -5.83 48.43
N GLN A 221 11.34 -7.12 48.19
CA GLN A 221 11.28 -7.67 46.84
C GLN A 221 9.80 -7.84 46.41
N GLN A 222 9.40 -7.15 45.39
CA GLN A 222 8.04 -7.20 44.84
C GLN A 222 8.06 -7.84 43.46
N THR A 223 7.32 -8.95 43.28
CA THR A 223 7.15 -9.55 41.97
C THR A 223 6.23 -8.68 41.09
N VAL A 224 6.64 -8.46 39.85
CA VAL A 224 5.95 -7.58 38.92
C VAL A 224 5.64 -8.31 37.64
N LYS A 225 4.50 -7.95 37.02
CA LYS A 225 4.18 -8.35 35.66
C LYS A 225 4.63 -7.24 34.72
N VAL A 226 5.58 -7.55 33.86
CA VAL A 226 6.13 -6.58 32.90
C VAL A 226 5.38 -6.63 31.57
N GLY A 227 5.28 -5.49 30.92
CA GLY A 227 4.73 -5.31 29.58
C GLY A 227 5.82 -5.04 28.55
N VAL A 228 5.56 -4.12 27.65
CA VAL A 228 6.42 -3.79 26.52
C VAL A 228 7.66 -3.02 26.97
N LEU A 229 8.82 -3.31 26.35
CA LEU A 229 10.04 -2.51 26.48
C LEU A 229 9.99 -1.39 25.45
N SER A 230 10.06 -0.15 25.92
CA SER A 230 10.15 1.02 25.06
C SER A 230 11.58 1.21 24.51
N ASN A 231 11.71 1.94 23.39
CA ASN A 231 13.00 2.18 22.73
C ASN A 231 13.99 3.03 23.53
N ASP A 232 13.50 3.73 24.55
CA ASP A 232 14.29 4.55 25.51
C ASP A 232 14.80 3.74 26.70
N GLY A 233 14.62 2.41 26.69
CA GLY A 233 15.06 1.53 27.77
C GLY A 233 14.11 1.46 28.98
N MET A 234 12.90 2.03 28.84
CA MET A 234 11.86 1.95 29.86
C MET A 234 10.96 0.75 29.63
N ARG A 235 10.64 0.02 30.69
CA ARG A 235 9.74 -1.13 30.68
C ARG A 235 8.40 -0.78 31.32
N GLU A 236 7.32 -1.12 30.65
CA GLU A 236 5.98 -1.03 31.22
C GLU A 236 5.81 -2.05 32.36
N ILE A 237 5.23 -1.59 33.48
CA ILE A 237 4.78 -2.46 34.57
C ILE A 237 3.26 -2.55 34.52
N VAL A 238 2.77 -3.74 34.21
CA VAL A 238 1.33 -4.01 34.09
C VAL A 238 0.68 -4.18 35.47
N SER A 239 1.38 -4.77 36.42
CA SER A 239 0.91 -4.95 37.79
C SER A 239 2.05 -5.24 38.78
N GLY A 240 1.79 -5.01 40.06
CA GLY A 240 2.71 -5.29 41.16
C GLY A 240 3.36 -4.06 41.76
N VAL A 241 3.21 -2.87 41.16
CA VAL A 241 3.72 -1.59 41.66
C VAL A 241 2.63 -0.53 41.47
N THR A 242 2.56 0.42 42.37
CA THR A 242 1.67 1.58 42.31
C THR A 242 2.45 2.86 41.98
N PRO A 243 1.80 3.94 41.53
CA PRO A 243 2.50 5.21 41.23
C PRO A 243 3.20 5.85 42.40
N ASP A 244 2.77 5.54 43.65
CA ASP A 244 3.29 6.12 44.87
C ASP A 244 4.46 5.30 45.47
N ASP A 245 4.71 4.12 44.92
CA ASP A 245 5.79 3.25 45.43
C ASP A 245 7.17 3.82 45.12
N ARG A 246 8.06 3.72 46.10
CA ARG A 246 9.48 4.05 45.94
C ARG A 246 10.23 2.79 45.55
N TYR A 247 10.98 2.82 44.48
CA TYR A 247 11.78 1.68 44.04
C TYR A 247 13.26 2.03 43.87
N VAL A 248 14.11 1.01 43.89
CA VAL A 248 15.55 1.13 43.72
C VAL A 248 15.87 1.22 42.23
N VAL A 249 16.44 2.36 41.78
CA VAL A 249 16.80 2.60 40.38
C VAL A 249 18.14 1.96 40.03
N GLU A 250 19.14 2.13 40.88
CA GLU A 250 20.50 1.64 40.68
C GLU A 250 20.92 0.66 41.78
N ALA A 251 22.01 -0.07 41.52
CA ALA A 251 22.64 -0.96 42.49
C ALA A 251 21.86 -2.22 42.89
N LEU A 252 21.08 -2.80 42.00
CA LEU A 252 20.36 -4.06 42.22
C LEU A 252 21.24 -5.19 42.72
N MET A 253 22.54 -5.21 42.37
CA MET A 253 23.49 -6.23 42.84
C MET A 253 23.91 -6.04 44.28
N ASN A 254 23.82 -4.84 44.82
CA ASN A 254 24.27 -4.50 46.18
C ASN A 254 23.15 -4.49 47.20
N VAL A 255 21.90 -4.60 46.74
CA VAL A 255 20.72 -4.51 47.59
C VAL A 255 20.11 -5.91 47.78
N ARG A 256 19.70 -6.21 49.00
CA ARG A 256 19.03 -7.48 49.34
C ARG A 256 17.76 -7.19 50.13
N PRO A 257 16.75 -8.07 50.02
CA PRO A 257 15.52 -7.97 50.79
C PRO A 257 15.83 -7.90 52.29
N GLY A 258 15.14 -6.99 53.01
CA GLY A 258 15.32 -6.74 54.43
C GLY A 258 16.41 -5.76 54.80
N MET A 259 17.26 -5.32 53.88
CA MET A 259 18.26 -4.28 54.14
C MET A 259 17.58 -2.92 54.38
N THR A 260 18.12 -2.16 55.34
CA THR A 260 17.76 -0.76 55.54
C THR A 260 18.64 0.11 54.65
N VAL A 261 18.04 0.96 53.86
CA VAL A 261 18.70 1.84 52.88
C VAL A 261 18.47 3.31 53.25
N LYS A 262 19.40 4.16 52.85
CA LYS A 262 19.21 5.61 52.91
C LYS A 262 18.83 6.09 51.52
N PRO A 263 17.52 6.35 51.23
CA PRO A 263 17.11 6.73 49.91
C PRO A 263 17.65 8.11 49.52
N VAL A 264 18.28 8.18 48.36
CA VAL A 264 18.68 9.43 47.71
C VAL A 264 17.76 9.58 46.49
N ARG A 265 17.02 10.67 46.42
CA ARG A 265 16.10 10.91 45.33
C ARG A 265 16.88 11.24 44.06
N GLU A 266 16.75 10.42 43.06
CA GLU A 266 17.31 10.72 41.75
C GLU A 266 16.55 11.91 41.12
N LYS A 267 17.31 12.91 40.65
CA LYS A 267 16.71 13.98 39.85
C LYS A 267 16.43 13.43 38.44
N THR A 268 15.18 13.15 38.15
CA THR A 268 14.76 12.77 36.80
C THR A 268 15.26 13.82 35.80
N LYS A 269 16.20 13.46 34.96
CA LYS A 269 16.52 14.26 33.78
C LYS A 269 15.29 14.20 32.85
N ARG A 270 14.61 15.32 32.71
CA ARG A 270 13.57 15.52 31.70
C ARG A 270 14.17 15.57 30.30
#